data_9314266976fb67308369769031ec5563
#
_entry.id   9314266976fb67308369769031ec5563
#
_cell.length_a   1.000
_cell.length_b   1.000
_cell.length_c   1.000
_cell.angle_alpha   90.00
_cell.angle_beta   90.00
_cell.angle_gamma   90.00
#
_symmetry.space_group_name_H-M   'P 1'
#
loop_
_entity.id
_entity.type
_entity.pdbx_description
1 polymer ?
#
loop_
_entity_poly.entity_id
_entity_poly.type
_entity_poly.pdbx_seq_one_letter_code
_entity_poly.pdbx_strand_id
1 'polypeptide(L)'
;MHPHEPHSPHSAGPPPQHSGRPTDAPQYPVTYPPAPYGGYAPGHYPPGGPPMPPRQAPRGLSPYGMPARHPWEIPLLVVVIMLTGVAYLLVLLILLAEFVAPPTVDENGKPEDTGSILTSPYVLLLLFAPVLLWAGRGMNYARMRINGVKMSPTQFPEGYRLVQEAAARFGMAKAPDAYVVLGNGQINAFASGHGFRRFVVVYSDLFEVGGAAREPDALAFIIGHEVGHIAAGHVSYWRQLGMFVAPWLPLLGSSLIRAQEYTADNHGYCHRHQGAPGAMATLAAGKYLNTEVGFDEMADRAATERGGFVLLVNAMSSHPVLTWRMWALRDRSRPGPMFWRPSAPQGMIPPPGGYPVQAGPPALPPKV
;
A
#
# COMPACT_ATOMS: atom_id res chain seq x y z
N MET A 1 14.46 -68.68 34.24
CA MET A 1 14.81 -68.95 32.83
C MET A 1 13.56 -69.40 32.13
N HIS A 2 12.85 -68.51 31.45
CA HIS A 2 11.78 -68.88 30.52
C HIS A 2 12.14 -68.19 29.18
N PRO A 3 12.02 -68.90 28.06
CA PRO A 3 12.39 -68.35 26.74
C PRO A 3 11.20 -67.51 26.20
N HIS A 4 11.56 -66.38 25.60
CA HIS A 4 10.69 -65.52 24.85
C HIS A 4 10.34 -66.09 23.49
N GLU A 5 9.08 -66.26 23.19
CA GLU A 5 8.56 -66.53 21.84
C GLU A 5 8.54 -65.23 20.98
N PRO A 6 8.84 -65.29 19.71
CA PRO A 6 8.78 -64.14 18.82
C PRO A 6 7.39 -63.92 18.25
N HIS A 7 6.85 -62.73 18.45
CA HIS A 7 5.59 -62.28 17.83
C HIS A 7 5.76 -62.05 16.34
N SER A 8 4.92 -62.70 15.56
CA SER A 8 4.78 -62.53 14.09
C SER A 8 4.23 -61.14 13.76
N PRO A 9 4.66 -60.50 12.62
CA PRO A 9 4.12 -59.21 12.21
C PRO A 9 2.73 -59.41 11.56
N HIS A 10 1.75 -58.71 12.09
CA HIS A 10 0.44 -58.56 11.46
C HIS A 10 0.56 -57.80 10.14
N SER A 11 0.12 -58.46 9.08
CA SER A 11 -0.05 -57.87 7.74
C SER A 11 -1.14 -56.77 7.79
N ALA A 12 -0.75 -55.50 7.64
CA ALA A 12 -1.69 -54.42 7.40
C ALA A 12 -2.29 -54.54 6.00
N GLY A 13 -3.58 -54.69 5.93
CA GLY A 13 -4.33 -54.66 4.67
C GLY A 13 -4.30 -53.28 4.02
N PRO A 14 -4.53 -53.16 2.71
CA PRO A 14 -4.51 -51.88 2.02
C PRO A 14 -5.60 -50.94 2.50
N PRO A 15 -5.36 -49.62 2.51
CA PRO A 15 -6.36 -48.62 2.92
C PRO A 15 -7.54 -48.60 1.94
N PRO A 16 -8.76 -48.28 2.42
CA PRO A 16 -9.95 -48.26 1.56
C PRO A 16 -9.81 -47.14 0.51
N GLN A 17 -10.02 -47.51 -0.75
CA GLN A 17 -10.12 -46.56 -1.85
C GLN A 17 -11.44 -45.79 -1.69
N HIS A 18 -11.36 -44.49 -1.37
CA HIS A 18 -12.49 -43.59 -1.51
C HIS A 18 -12.72 -43.29 -3.01
N SER A 19 -13.55 -44.10 -3.66
CA SER A 19 -14.19 -43.75 -4.91
C SER A 19 -15.42 -42.89 -4.58
N GLY A 20 -15.32 -41.61 -4.85
CA GLY A 20 -16.43 -40.68 -4.69
C GLY A 20 -15.95 -39.26 -4.90
N ARG A 21 -15.72 -38.83 -6.12
CA ARG A 21 -15.76 -37.39 -6.46
C ARG A 21 -17.19 -36.93 -6.20
N PRO A 22 -17.41 -35.86 -5.42
CA PRO A 22 -18.66 -35.12 -5.49
C PRO A 22 -18.63 -34.32 -6.81
N THR A 23 -19.20 -34.86 -7.86
CA THR A 23 -19.78 -34.12 -8.96
C THR A 23 -21.05 -33.52 -8.40
N ASP A 24 -21.09 -32.20 -8.31
CA ASP A 24 -22.24 -31.30 -8.23
C ASP A 24 -22.07 -30.24 -7.13
N ALA A 25 -21.03 -29.39 -7.29
CA ALA A 25 -21.13 -28.02 -6.79
C ALA A 25 -22.01 -27.26 -7.81
N PRO A 26 -23.07 -26.57 -7.38
CA PRO A 26 -23.89 -25.80 -8.30
C PRO A 26 -23.01 -24.74 -8.96
N GLN A 27 -22.79 -24.87 -10.25
CA GLN A 27 -22.24 -23.83 -11.11
C GLN A 27 -23.33 -22.76 -11.23
N TYR A 28 -23.26 -21.74 -10.38
CA TYR A 28 -24.00 -20.51 -10.63
C TYR A 28 -23.35 -19.84 -11.85
N PRO A 29 -24.08 -19.64 -12.96
CA PRO A 29 -23.59 -18.82 -14.04
C PRO A 29 -23.53 -17.39 -13.53
N VAL A 30 -22.36 -16.93 -13.12
CA VAL A 30 -22.11 -15.54 -12.81
C VAL A 30 -22.02 -14.80 -14.15
N THR A 31 -23.17 -14.49 -14.73
CA THR A 31 -23.26 -13.50 -15.79
C THR A 31 -23.13 -12.13 -15.13
N TYR A 32 -21.90 -11.63 -15.07
CA TYR A 32 -21.70 -10.21 -14.81
C TYR A 32 -22.24 -9.43 -16.01
N PRO A 33 -23.13 -8.44 -15.81
CA PRO A 33 -23.39 -7.49 -16.86
C PRO A 33 -22.06 -6.85 -17.24
N PRO A 34 -21.75 -6.68 -18.54
CA PRO A 34 -20.55 -5.97 -18.95
C PRO A 34 -20.58 -4.61 -18.28
N ALA A 35 -19.51 -4.28 -17.57
CA ALA A 35 -19.34 -2.97 -16.98
C ALA A 35 -19.59 -1.93 -18.07
N PRO A 36 -20.37 -0.86 -17.83
CA PRO A 36 -20.61 0.20 -18.79
C PRO A 36 -19.38 1.09 -18.95
N TYR A 37 -18.27 0.50 -19.32
CA TYR A 37 -17.13 1.22 -19.87
C TYR A 37 -17.29 1.22 -21.39
N GLY A 38 -18.17 2.10 -21.85
CA GLY A 38 -18.09 2.56 -23.20
C GLY A 38 -16.69 3.08 -23.43
N GLY A 39 -15.89 2.34 -24.19
CA GLY A 39 -14.63 2.85 -24.73
C GLY A 39 -14.98 4.19 -25.36
N TYR A 40 -14.31 5.26 -24.94
CA TYR A 40 -14.39 6.54 -25.61
C TYR A 40 -13.82 6.34 -27.02
N ALA A 41 -14.70 6.02 -27.96
CA ALA A 41 -14.40 6.22 -29.37
C ALA A 41 -14.14 7.71 -29.56
N PRO A 42 -13.13 8.12 -30.33
CA PRO A 42 -12.92 9.52 -30.67
C PRO A 42 -14.20 10.02 -31.34
N GLY A 43 -14.98 10.85 -30.61
CA GLY A 43 -16.25 11.34 -31.09
C GLY A 43 -16.04 12.23 -32.32
N HIS A 44 -16.68 11.90 -33.41
CA HIS A 44 -16.93 12.82 -34.51
C HIS A 44 -17.72 14.01 -33.97
N TYR A 45 -17.07 15.18 -33.90
CA TYR A 45 -17.74 16.44 -33.58
C TYR A 45 -18.36 17.00 -34.85
N PRO A 46 -19.62 17.43 -34.83
CA PRO A 46 -20.16 18.21 -35.91
C PRO A 46 -19.42 19.56 -35.97
N PRO A 47 -18.98 20.03 -37.16
CA PRO A 47 -18.31 21.32 -37.31
C PRO A 47 -19.31 22.44 -37.00
N GLY A 48 -18.99 23.34 -36.03
CA GLY A 48 -19.72 24.58 -35.79
C GLY A 48 -20.46 24.74 -34.47
N GLY A 49 -20.25 23.83 -33.48
CA GLY A 49 -20.78 24.04 -32.11
C GLY A 49 -19.95 25.08 -31.31
N PRO A 50 -20.55 25.78 -30.31
CA PRO A 50 -19.79 26.68 -29.46
C PRO A 50 -18.64 25.92 -28.78
N PRO A 51 -17.46 26.55 -28.54
CA PRO A 51 -16.35 25.90 -27.89
C PRO A 51 -16.81 25.35 -26.52
N MET A 52 -16.74 24.02 -26.38
CA MET A 52 -17.05 23.41 -25.10
C MET A 52 -16.09 23.96 -24.05
N PRO A 53 -16.57 24.27 -22.82
CA PRO A 53 -15.69 24.63 -21.74
C PRO A 53 -14.67 23.50 -21.57
N PRO A 54 -13.41 23.81 -21.23
CA PRO A 54 -12.36 22.81 -21.07
C PRO A 54 -12.91 21.71 -20.13
N ARG A 55 -12.98 20.48 -20.63
CA ARG A 55 -13.40 19.33 -19.85
C ARG A 55 -12.52 19.31 -18.60
N GLN A 56 -13.11 19.57 -17.45
CA GLN A 56 -12.43 19.36 -16.17
C GLN A 56 -11.97 17.91 -16.15
N ALA A 57 -10.68 17.68 -15.99
CA ALA A 57 -10.14 16.34 -15.88
C ALA A 57 -10.91 15.59 -14.78
N PRO A 58 -11.31 14.33 -15.00
CA PRO A 58 -11.94 13.54 -13.96
C PRO A 58 -11.11 13.62 -12.69
N ARG A 59 -11.74 13.85 -11.55
CA ARG A 59 -11.05 14.06 -10.26
C ARG A 59 -10.04 12.96 -10.00
N GLY A 60 -8.79 13.32 -9.70
CA GLY A 60 -7.68 12.39 -9.49
C GLY A 60 -6.95 11.90 -10.74
N LEU A 61 -7.35 12.36 -11.92
CA LEU A 61 -6.62 12.13 -13.16
C LEU A 61 -5.86 13.39 -13.57
N SER A 62 -4.69 13.21 -14.18
CA SER A 62 -4.03 14.28 -14.91
C SER A 62 -4.84 14.64 -16.17
N PRO A 63 -4.57 15.78 -16.84
CA PRO A 63 -5.20 16.13 -18.11
C PRO A 63 -5.07 15.05 -19.19
N TYR A 64 -4.09 14.18 -19.07
CA TYR A 64 -3.82 13.06 -19.99
C TYR A 64 -4.52 11.75 -19.61
N GLY A 65 -5.42 11.75 -18.63
CA GLY A 65 -6.15 10.57 -18.20
C GLY A 65 -5.37 9.61 -17.30
N MET A 66 -4.11 9.91 -16.96
CA MET A 66 -3.30 9.15 -16.00
C MET A 66 -3.56 9.61 -14.57
N PRO A 67 -3.39 8.73 -13.55
CA PRO A 67 -3.50 9.14 -12.17
C PRO A 67 -2.55 10.30 -11.84
N ALA A 68 -3.07 11.34 -11.17
CA ALA A 68 -2.27 12.48 -10.78
C ALA A 68 -1.33 12.12 -9.61
N ARG A 69 -0.08 12.59 -9.68
CA ARG A 69 0.82 12.57 -8.52
C ARG A 69 0.44 13.67 -7.55
N HIS A 70 0.68 13.43 -6.26
CA HIS A 70 0.54 14.49 -5.28
C HIS A 70 1.58 15.61 -5.56
N PRO A 71 1.21 16.91 -5.54
CA PRO A 71 2.12 18.00 -5.93
C PRO A 71 3.42 18.04 -5.13
N TRP A 72 3.37 17.65 -3.86
CA TRP A 72 4.55 17.64 -2.98
C TRP A 72 5.43 16.39 -3.13
N GLU A 73 5.00 15.36 -3.88
CA GLU A 73 5.76 14.12 -3.99
C GLU A 73 7.16 14.34 -4.59
N ILE A 74 7.24 14.98 -5.74
CA ILE A 74 8.52 15.19 -6.42
C ILE A 74 9.39 16.21 -5.69
N PRO A 75 8.90 17.39 -5.25
CA PRO A 75 9.72 18.32 -4.48
C PRO A 75 10.32 17.70 -3.22
N LEU A 76 9.53 16.98 -2.43
CA LEU A 76 10.02 16.32 -1.22
C LEU A 76 11.02 15.19 -1.55
N LEU A 77 10.77 14.44 -2.62
CA LEU A 77 11.69 13.39 -3.09
C LEU A 77 13.06 13.97 -3.45
N VAL A 78 13.08 15.07 -4.19
CA VAL A 78 14.34 15.75 -4.58
C VAL A 78 15.11 16.18 -3.33
N VAL A 79 14.45 16.82 -2.38
CA VAL A 79 15.10 17.26 -1.13
C VAL A 79 15.68 16.05 -0.36
N VAL A 80 14.93 14.96 -0.21
CA VAL A 80 15.39 13.76 0.50
C VAL A 80 16.56 13.10 -0.23
N ILE A 81 16.53 13.01 -1.55
CA ILE A 81 17.65 12.49 -2.36
C ILE A 81 18.89 13.35 -2.19
N MET A 82 18.76 14.68 -2.21
CA MET A 82 19.87 15.59 -1.99
C MET A 82 20.48 15.41 -0.59
N LEU A 83 19.65 15.29 0.46
CA LEU A 83 20.12 15.02 1.82
C LEU A 83 20.80 13.65 1.94
N THR A 84 20.30 12.63 1.26
CA THR A 84 20.97 11.33 1.17
C THR A 84 22.34 11.48 0.50
N GLY A 85 22.42 12.20 -0.62
CA GLY A 85 23.68 12.49 -1.31
C GLY A 85 24.68 13.24 -0.42
N VAL A 86 24.21 14.25 0.32
CA VAL A 86 25.06 14.97 1.30
C VAL A 86 25.56 14.03 2.40
N ALA A 87 24.72 13.15 2.93
CA ALA A 87 25.16 12.16 3.93
C ALA A 87 26.27 11.24 3.39
N TYR A 88 26.13 10.75 2.16
CA TYR A 88 27.19 9.95 1.52
C TYR A 88 28.47 10.76 1.27
N LEU A 89 28.33 12.02 0.82
CA LEU A 89 29.48 12.91 0.62
C LEU A 89 30.22 13.17 1.94
N LEU A 90 29.49 13.44 3.02
CA LEU A 90 30.10 13.65 4.34
C LEU A 90 30.86 12.41 4.82
N VAL A 91 30.26 11.23 4.69
CA VAL A 91 30.96 9.97 5.03
C VAL A 91 32.22 9.81 4.18
N LEU A 92 32.16 10.08 2.86
CA LEU A 92 33.32 9.98 1.98
C LEU A 92 34.41 10.96 2.40
N LEU A 93 34.08 12.23 2.73
CA LEU A 93 35.03 13.23 3.17
C LEU A 93 35.67 12.86 4.52
N ILE A 94 34.90 12.30 5.44
CA ILE A 94 35.40 11.83 6.74
C ILE A 94 36.38 10.68 6.55
N LEU A 95 36.03 9.69 5.72
CA LEU A 95 36.90 8.56 5.41
C LEU A 95 38.19 9.00 4.70
N LEU A 96 38.09 9.97 3.80
CA LEU A 96 39.26 10.55 3.15
C LEU A 96 40.15 11.31 4.16
N ALA A 97 39.55 12.07 5.06
CA ALA A 97 40.29 12.78 6.11
C ALA A 97 41.02 11.80 7.05
N GLU A 98 40.37 10.72 7.46
CA GLU A 98 41.00 9.66 8.28
C GLU A 98 42.13 8.97 7.55
N PHE A 99 41.99 8.72 6.24
CA PHE A 99 43.02 8.09 5.42
C PHE A 99 44.27 8.98 5.24
N VAL A 100 44.09 10.31 5.16
CA VAL A 100 45.17 11.28 4.95
C VAL A 100 45.77 11.79 6.26
N ALA A 101 45.05 11.71 7.38
CA ALA A 101 45.50 12.21 8.67
C ALA A 101 46.72 11.42 9.14
N PRO A 102 47.77 12.09 9.67
CA PRO A 102 48.88 11.41 10.31
C PRO A 102 48.37 10.69 11.58
N PRO A 103 49.00 9.58 11.98
CA PRO A 103 48.63 8.88 13.19
C PRO A 103 48.76 9.83 14.39
N THR A 104 47.71 9.89 15.22
CA THR A 104 47.78 10.60 16.50
C THR A 104 48.71 9.88 17.44
N VAL A 105 49.57 10.63 18.15
CA VAL A 105 50.50 10.06 19.14
C VAL A 105 50.18 10.70 20.51
N ASP A 106 50.29 9.86 21.55
CA ASP A 106 50.21 10.31 22.94
C ASP A 106 51.43 11.19 23.38
N GLU A 107 51.38 11.72 24.57
CA GLU A 107 52.49 12.51 25.15
C GLU A 107 53.85 11.80 25.19
N ASN A 108 53.84 10.46 25.05
CA ASN A 108 55.03 9.60 25.04
C ASN A 108 55.45 9.17 23.62
N GLY A 109 54.81 9.69 22.58
CA GLY A 109 55.10 9.36 21.19
C GLY A 109 54.55 7.99 20.73
N LYS A 110 53.64 7.35 21.48
CA LYS A 110 52.98 6.13 21.07
C LYS A 110 51.75 6.45 20.24
N PRO A 111 51.45 5.64 19.21
CA PRO A 111 50.20 5.78 18.46
C PRO A 111 49.00 5.69 19.42
N GLU A 112 48.16 6.73 19.43
CA GLU A 112 46.92 6.72 20.18
C GLU A 112 45.85 6.03 19.34
N ASP A 113 45.22 4.99 19.89
CA ASP A 113 44.08 4.33 19.26
C ASP A 113 42.84 5.21 19.46
N THR A 114 42.69 6.20 18.59
CA THR A 114 41.51 7.10 18.59
C THR A 114 40.25 6.41 18.06
N GLY A 115 40.32 5.13 17.73
CA GLY A 115 39.23 4.37 17.13
C GLY A 115 38.90 4.89 15.73
N SER A 116 38.94 4.02 14.73
CA SER A 116 38.58 4.39 13.37
C SER A 116 37.09 4.67 13.25
N ILE A 117 36.71 5.77 12.57
CA ILE A 117 35.32 6.10 12.25
C ILE A 117 34.69 5.01 11.34
N LEU A 118 35.51 4.23 10.65
CA LEU A 118 35.08 3.04 9.89
C LEU A 118 34.37 2.01 10.78
N THR A 119 34.65 1.98 12.08
CA THR A 119 33.97 1.08 13.02
C THR A 119 32.61 1.62 13.49
N SER A 120 32.29 2.88 13.16
CA SER A 120 31.00 3.47 13.50
C SER A 120 29.85 2.69 12.84
N PRO A 121 28.85 2.20 13.60
CA PRO A 121 27.73 1.45 13.04
C PRO A 121 26.91 2.28 12.05
N TYR A 122 26.88 3.59 12.19
CA TYR A 122 26.16 4.49 11.28
C TYR A 122 26.89 4.64 9.94
N VAL A 123 28.21 4.72 9.96
CA VAL A 123 29.05 4.77 8.75
C VAL A 123 28.94 3.44 8.00
N LEU A 124 29.10 2.32 8.71
CA LEU A 124 28.94 0.99 8.12
C LEU A 124 27.53 0.79 7.54
N LEU A 125 26.49 1.21 8.26
CA LEU A 125 25.12 1.09 7.78
C LEU A 125 24.91 1.89 6.48
N LEU A 126 25.43 3.12 6.40
CA LEU A 126 25.31 3.94 5.20
C LEU A 126 26.14 3.35 4.04
N LEU A 127 27.36 2.89 4.31
CA LEU A 127 28.24 2.30 3.32
C LEU A 127 27.64 1.02 2.71
N PHE A 128 27.08 0.16 3.55
CA PHE A 128 26.46 -1.09 3.13
C PHE A 128 24.99 -0.98 2.73
N ALA A 129 24.36 0.19 2.89
CA ALA A 129 22.95 0.40 2.56
C ALA A 129 22.55 -0.11 1.17
N PRO A 130 23.31 0.09 0.08
CA PRO A 130 22.95 -0.45 -1.22
C PRO A 130 22.86 -1.98 -1.22
N VAL A 131 23.82 -2.66 -0.60
CA VAL A 131 23.85 -4.12 -0.53
C VAL A 131 22.75 -4.65 0.39
N LEU A 132 22.57 -4.02 1.56
CA LEU A 132 21.54 -4.41 2.53
C LEU A 132 20.14 -4.24 1.95
N LEU A 133 19.88 -3.13 1.26
CA LEU A 133 18.63 -2.90 0.56
C LEU A 133 18.39 -3.93 -0.54
N TRP A 134 19.42 -4.23 -1.35
CA TRP A 134 19.34 -5.24 -2.40
C TRP A 134 19.05 -6.63 -1.83
N ALA A 135 19.81 -7.04 -0.82
CA ALA A 135 19.67 -8.36 -0.18
C ALA A 135 18.31 -8.51 0.53
N GLY A 136 17.89 -7.49 1.30
CA GLY A 136 16.60 -7.48 1.98
C GLY A 136 15.43 -7.60 1.01
N ARG A 137 15.47 -6.88 -0.12
CA ARG A 137 14.45 -6.98 -1.18
C ARG A 137 14.48 -8.35 -1.86
N GLY A 138 15.67 -8.91 -2.09
CA GLY A 138 15.83 -10.27 -2.65
C GLY A 138 15.26 -11.33 -1.72
N MET A 139 15.56 -11.23 -0.42
CA MET A 139 15.01 -12.13 0.59
C MET A 139 13.50 -12.03 0.71
N ASN A 140 12.95 -10.81 0.72
CA ASN A 140 11.50 -10.62 0.72
C ASN A 140 10.84 -11.26 -0.50
N TYR A 141 11.38 -11.04 -1.69
CA TYR A 141 10.86 -11.65 -2.92
C TYR A 141 10.95 -13.18 -2.89
N ALA A 142 12.07 -13.73 -2.39
CA ALA A 142 12.23 -15.17 -2.24
C ALA A 142 11.18 -15.76 -1.28
N ARG A 143 10.93 -15.10 -0.12
CA ARG A 143 9.89 -15.50 0.82
C ARG A 143 8.52 -15.57 0.18
N MET A 144 8.15 -14.56 -0.63
CA MET A 144 6.86 -14.57 -1.34
C MET A 144 6.75 -15.71 -2.34
N ARG A 145 7.84 -16.05 -3.02
CA ARG A 145 7.86 -17.15 -4.00
C ARG A 145 7.73 -18.54 -3.39
N ILE A 146 8.21 -18.74 -2.18
CA ILE A 146 8.23 -20.07 -1.54
C ILE A 146 7.08 -20.28 -0.54
N ASN A 147 6.57 -19.19 0.08
CA ASN A 147 5.52 -19.27 1.09
C ASN A 147 4.19 -18.64 0.65
N GLY A 148 4.20 -17.72 -0.31
CA GLY A 148 3.00 -17.08 -0.82
C GLY A 148 2.32 -17.92 -1.91
N VAL A 149 0.98 -17.89 -1.92
CA VAL A 149 0.20 -18.49 -3.01
C VAL A 149 0.23 -17.55 -4.20
N LYS A 150 0.89 -17.94 -5.28
CA LYS A 150 0.95 -17.13 -6.50
C LYS A 150 -0.42 -17.03 -7.16
N MET A 151 -0.92 -15.81 -7.37
CA MET A 151 -2.15 -15.60 -8.11
C MET A 151 -1.98 -16.00 -9.58
N SER A 152 -2.97 -16.70 -10.13
CA SER A 152 -3.02 -17.18 -11.50
C SER A 152 -4.48 -17.30 -11.95
N PRO A 153 -4.75 -17.60 -13.23
CA PRO A 153 -6.13 -17.87 -13.68
C PRO A 153 -6.82 -19.02 -12.93
N THR A 154 -6.06 -19.91 -12.28
CA THR A 154 -6.58 -21.07 -11.53
C THR A 154 -6.43 -20.95 -10.01
N GLN A 155 -5.65 -19.99 -9.53
CA GLN A 155 -5.46 -19.71 -8.09
C GLN A 155 -5.75 -18.23 -7.82
N PHE A 156 -6.73 -17.91 -6.98
CA PHE A 156 -7.20 -16.55 -6.74
C PHE A 156 -7.47 -15.79 -8.05
N PRO A 157 -8.33 -16.35 -8.96
CA PRO A 157 -8.54 -15.79 -10.30
C PRO A 157 -9.03 -14.34 -10.28
N GLU A 158 -9.81 -13.97 -9.27
CA GLU A 158 -10.28 -12.60 -9.10
C GLU A 158 -9.11 -11.63 -8.83
N GLY A 159 -8.27 -11.92 -7.84
CA GLY A 159 -7.11 -11.09 -7.54
C GLY A 159 -6.15 -11.01 -8.73
N TYR A 160 -5.93 -12.13 -9.42
CA TYR A 160 -5.14 -12.16 -10.65
C TYR A 160 -5.71 -11.19 -11.70
N ARG A 161 -7.02 -11.29 -12.00
CA ARG A 161 -7.68 -10.41 -12.97
C ARG A 161 -7.57 -8.95 -12.58
N LEU A 162 -7.82 -8.60 -11.31
CA LEU A 162 -7.71 -7.22 -10.81
C LEU A 162 -6.31 -6.64 -10.96
N VAL A 163 -5.26 -7.44 -10.73
CA VAL A 163 -3.87 -7.01 -10.94
C VAL A 163 -3.59 -6.76 -12.43
N GLN A 164 -4.09 -7.62 -13.34
CA GLN A 164 -3.94 -7.44 -14.78
C GLN A 164 -4.67 -6.18 -15.26
N GLU A 165 -5.90 -5.96 -14.80
CA GLU A 165 -6.70 -4.79 -15.14
C GLU A 165 -6.04 -3.49 -14.65
N ALA A 166 -5.55 -3.46 -13.41
CA ALA A 166 -4.84 -2.31 -12.86
C ALA A 166 -3.56 -2.01 -13.64
N ALA A 167 -2.75 -3.03 -13.95
CA ALA A 167 -1.52 -2.88 -14.72
C ALA A 167 -1.80 -2.32 -16.13
N ALA A 168 -2.82 -2.86 -16.81
CA ALA A 168 -3.25 -2.36 -18.12
C ALA A 168 -3.77 -0.91 -18.02
N ARG A 169 -4.58 -0.59 -16.99
CA ARG A 169 -5.11 0.75 -16.74
C ARG A 169 -4.02 1.79 -16.56
N PHE A 170 -2.90 1.41 -15.96
CA PHE A 170 -1.77 2.31 -15.70
C PHE A 170 -0.69 2.25 -16.79
N GLY A 171 -0.96 1.59 -17.92
CA GLY A 171 -0.06 1.52 -19.05
C GLY A 171 1.24 0.75 -18.80
N MET A 172 1.20 -0.21 -17.87
CA MET A 172 2.38 -1.02 -17.57
C MET A 172 2.63 -2.05 -18.67
N ALA A 173 3.86 -2.12 -19.20
CA ALA A 173 4.23 -3.10 -20.23
C ALA A 173 4.10 -4.56 -19.77
N LYS A 174 4.21 -4.79 -18.45
CA LYS A 174 4.06 -6.11 -17.82
C LYS A 174 3.40 -5.96 -16.48
N ALA A 175 2.37 -6.76 -16.23
CA ALA A 175 1.76 -6.85 -14.92
C ALA A 175 2.75 -7.42 -13.88
N PRO A 176 2.73 -6.93 -12.63
CA PRO A 176 3.54 -7.47 -11.56
C PRO A 176 3.13 -8.91 -11.20
N ASP A 177 4.07 -9.69 -10.64
CA ASP A 177 3.71 -10.92 -9.98
C ASP A 177 2.79 -10.60 -8.78
N ALA A 178 1.86 -11.47 -8.46
CA ALA A 178 0.94 -11.26 -7.34
C ALA A 178 0.87 -12.50 -6.44
N TYR A 179 0.87 -12.28 -5.13
CA TYR A 179 0.86 -13.35 -4.13
C TYR A 179 -0.18 -13.08 -3.06
N VAL A 180 -0.82 -14.15 -2.60
CA VAL A 180 -1.65 -14.15 -1.39
C VAL A 180 -0.83 -14.76 -0.26
N VAL A 181 -0.85 -14.11 0.89
CA VAL A 181 -0.24 -14.61 2.13
C VAL A 181 -1.29 -14.64 3.26
N LEU A 182 -1.07 -15.51 4.22
CA LEU A 182 -1.96 -15.63 5.37
C LEU A 182 -1.95 -14.35 6.20
N GLY A 183 -3.11 -13.76 6.43
CA GLY A 183 -3.26 -12.50 7.15
C GLY A 183 -3.44 -12.63 8.67
N ASN A 184 -3.97 -13.76 9.14
CA ASN A 184 -4.28 -13.97 10.58
C ASN A 184 -5.09 -12.82 11.20
N GLY A 185 -6.09 -12.33 10.48
CA GLY A 185 -6.91 -11.19 10.91
C GLY A 185 -6.33 -9.82 10.56
N GLN A 186 -5.12 -9.75 10.00
CA GLN A 186 -4.55 -8.50 9.56
C GLN A 186 -5.05 -8.12 8.16
N ILE A 187 -5.56 -6.90 8.05
CA ILE A 187 -5.92 -6.29 6.79
C ILE A 187 -4.70 -5.56 6.26
N ASN A 188 -4.05 -6.13 5.26
CA ASN A 188 -2.87 -5.51 4.66
C ASN A 188 -2.65 -5.94 3.21
N ALA A 189 -2.00 -5.09 2.45
CA ALA A 189 -1.42 -5.37 1.15
C ALA A 189 -0.15 -4.55 1.02
N PHE A 190 0.77 -4.94 0.15
CA PHE A 190 1.93 -4.13 -0.14
C PHE A 190 2.51 -4.43 -1.52
N ALA A 191 3.14 -3.42 -2.10
CA ALA A 191 3.90 -3.54 -3.33
C ALA A 191 5.40 -3.55 -3.05
N SER A 192 6.15 -4.32 -3.80
CA SER A 192 7.61 -4.38 -3.70
C SER A 192 8.26 -4.79 -5.02
N GLY A 193 9.59 -4.97 -5.01
CA GLY A 193 10.32 -5.43 -6.17
C GLY A 193 11.76 -5.77 -5.88
N HIS A 194 12.34 -6.66 -6.70
CA HIS A 194 13.75 -7.01 -6.67
C HIS A 194 14.28 -7.17 -8.11
N GLY A 195 15.42 -6.56 -8.42
CA GLY A 195 15.93 -6.49 -9.78
C GLY A 195 14.88 -5.86 -10.72
N PHE A 196 14.56 -6.55 -11.79
CA PHE A 196 13.51 -6.14 -12.77
C PHE A 196 12.13 -6.69 -12.43
N ARG A 197 11.99 -7.50 -11.37
CA ARG A 197 10.71 -8.05 -10.94
C ARG A 197 9.99 -7.09 -10.01
N ARG A 198 8.69 -6.94 -10.24
CA ARG A 198 7.78 -6.19 -9.37
C ARG A 198 6.69 -7.15 -8.91
N PHE A 199 6.23 -7.02 -7.70
CA PHE A 199 5.20 -7.88 -7.16
C PHE A 199 4.31 -7.14 -6.16
N VAL A 200 3.08 -7.62 -6.06
CA VAL A 200 2.08 -7.19 -5.09
C VAL A 200 1.79 -8.38 -4.18
N VAL A 201 1.64 -8.12 -2.91
CA VAL A 201 1.20 -9.09 -1.91
C VAL A 201 -0.11 -8.61 -1.32
N VAL A 202 -1.09 -9.50 -1.27
CA VAL A 202 -2.41 -9.23 -0.69
C VAL A 202 -2.63 -10.26 0.41
N TYR A 203 -3.00 -9.80 1.59
CA TYR A 203 -3.30 -10.70 2.70
C TYR A 203 -4.65 -11.36 2.51
N SER A 204 -4.77 -12.65 2.89
CA SER A 204 -5.97 -13.46 2.70
C SER A 204 -7.23 -12.80 3.21
N ASP A 205 -7.11 -12.07 4.32
CA ASP A 205 -8.23 -11.39 4.97
C ASP A 205 -8.91 -10.33 4.08
N LEU A 206 -8.20 -9.78 3.09
CA LEU A 206 -8.77 -8.87 2.10
C LEU A 206 -9.70 -9.58 1.09
N PHE A 207 -9.51 -10.87 0.85
CA PHE A 207 -10.43 -11.67 0.03
C PHE A 207 -11.68 -12.10 0.80
N GLU A 208 -11.63 -12.00 2.13
CA GLU A 208 -12.74 -12.30 3.03
C GLU A 208 -13.54 -11.05 3.43
N VAL A 209 -13.18 -9.87 2.88
CA VAL A 209 -13.87 -8.62 3.19
C VAL A 209 -15.36 -8.75 2.84
N GLY A 210 -16.18 -8.47 3.84
CA GLY A 210 -17.61 -8.45 3.68
C GLY A 210 -18.33 -9.80 3.83
N GLY A 211 -17.66 -10.94 3.99
CA GLY A 211 -18.34 -12.23 4.13
C GLY A 211 -19.45 -12.40 3.09
N ALA A 212 -20.73 -12.54 3.53
CA ALA A 212 -21.89 -12.55 2.64
C ALA A 212 -22.15 -11.20 1.94
N ALA A 213 -21.67 -10.10 2.52
CA ALA A 213 -21.71 -8.74 1.97
C ALA A 213 -20.35 -8.33 1.38
N ARG A 214 -19.67 -9.25 0.73
CA ARG A 214 -18.36 -9.05 0.12
C ARG A 214 -18.34 -7.80 -0.76
N GLU A 215 -17.32 -6.96 -0.54
CA GLU A 215 -17.10 -5.73 -1.31
C GLU A 215 -15.96 -5.89 -2.33
N PRO A 216 -16.23 -6.48 -3.52
CA PRO A 216 -15.20 -6.70 -4.53
C PRO A 216 -14.57 -5.41 -5.04
N ASP A 217 -15.29 -4.29 -4.98
CA ASP A 217 -14.78 -3.00 -5.38
C ASP A 217 -13.74 -2.46 -4.38
N ALA A 218 -13.89 -2.75 -3.08
CA ALA A 218 -12.90 -2.42 -2.06
C ALA A 218 -11.58 -3.15 -2.31
N LEU A 219 -11.63 -4.45 -2.59
CA LEU A 219 -10.47 -5.25 -2.97
C LEU A 219 -9.81 -4.69 -4.25
N ALA A 220 -10.62 -4.35 -5.25
CA ALA A 220 -10.13 -3.78 -6.50
C ALA A 220 -9.44 -2.42 -6.28
N PHE A 221 -10.02 -1.55 -5.43
CA PHE A 221 -9.37 -0.29 -5.04
C PHE A 221 -8.01 -0.51 -4.40
N ILE A 222 -7.91 -1.43 -3.42
CA ILE A 222 -6.68 -1.74 -2.70
C ILE A 222 -5.62 -2.31 -3.68
N ILE A 223 -5.99 -3.25 -4.54
CA ILE A 223 -5.09 -3.77 -5.57
C ILE A 223 -4.64 -2.65 -6.52
N GLY A 224 -5.56 -1.77 -6.92
CA GLY A 224 -5.22 -0.59 -7.73
C GLY A 224 -4.25 0.37 -7.04
N HIS A 225 -4.39 0.57 -5.73
CA HIS A 225 -3.47 1.34 -4.90
C HIS A 225 -2.07 0.72 -4.90
N GLU A 226 -1.96 -0.59 -4.66
CA GLU A 226 -0.68 -1.30 -4.61
C GLU A 226 0.02 -1.34 -5.99
N VAL A 227 -0.72 -1.65 -7.05
CA VAL A 227 -0.18 -1.57 -8.42
C VAL A 227 0.20 -0.13 -8.76
N GLY A 228 -0.51 0.85 -8.21
CA GLY A 228 -0.21 2.27 -8.29
C GLY A 228 1.15 2.65 -7.73
N HIS A 229 1.56 2.08 -6.58
CA HIS A 229 2.92 2.25 -6.06
C HIS A 229 3.99 1.79 -7.05
N ILE A 230 3.74 0.69 -7.76
CA ILE A 230 4.65 0.19 -8.79
C ILE A 230 4.67 1.13 -10.00
N ALA A 231 3.50 1.50 -10.51
CA ALA A 231 3.34 2.36 -11.68
C ALA A 231 3.95 3.76 -11.45
N ALA A 232 3.79 4.31 -10.23
CA ALA A 232 4.40 5.57 -9.82
C ALA A 232 5.91 5.47 -9.52
N GLY A 233 6.49 4.26 -9.54
CA GLY A 233 7.92 4.04 -9.30
C GLY A 233 8.34 4.09 -7.82
N HIS A 234 7.40 4.04 -6.87
CA HIS A 234 7.69 4.10 -5.43
C HIS A 234 8.56 2.94 -4.97
N VAL A 235 8.40 1.77 -5.59
CA VAL A 235 9.15 0.55 -5.27
C VAL A 235 10.45 0.40 -6.08
N SER A 236 10.88 1.44 -6.80
CA SER A 236 12.15 1.42 -7.52
C SER A 236 13.33 1.31 -6.53
N TYR A 237 14.32 0.47 -6.87
CA TYR A 237 15.53 0.32 -6.05
C TYR A 237 16.25 1.66 -5.86
N TRP A 238 16.49 2.39 -6.95
CA TRP A 238 17.20 3.65 -6.92
C TRP A 238 16.46 4.75 -6.15
N ARG A 239 15.11 4.76 -6.26
CA ARG A 239 14.29 5.67 -5.46
C ARG A 239 14.39 5.36 -3.97
N GLN A 240 14.28 4.08 -3.58
CA GLN A 240 14.39 3.68 -2.17
C GLN A 240 15.80 3.93 -1.61
N LEU A 241 16.84 3.70 -2.43
CA LEU A 241 18.21 4.04 -2.04
C LEU A 241 18.38 5.56 -1.87
N GLY A 242 17.86 6.36 -2.79
CA GLY A 242 17.88 7.82 -2.68
C GLY A 242 17.07 8.37 -1.50
N MET A 243 16.11 7.57 -1.00
CA MET A 243 15.32 7.90 0.20
C MET A 243 15.89 7.26 1.48
N PHE A 244 17.10 6.72 1.45
CA PHE A 244 17.66 5.93 2.56
C PHE A 244 17.66 6.67 3.88
N VAL A 245 17.93 7.99 3.89
CA VAL A 245 17.92 8.80 5.12
C VAL A 245 16.51 9.25 5.55
N ALA A 246 15.46 9.02 4.74
CA ALA A 246 14.10 9.47 5.06
C ALA A 246 13.59 9.03 6.45
N PRO A 247 13.85 7.80 6.95
CA PRO A 247 13.41 7.39 8.29
C PRO A 247 14.02 8.21 9.43
N TRP A 248 15.20 8.79 9.21
CA TRP A 248 15.87 9.66 10.21
C TRP A 248 15.47 11.14 10.09
N LEU A 249 14.61 11.48 9.15
CA LEU A 249 14.06 12.82 8.91
C LEU A 249 12.56 12.82 9.23
N PRO A 250 12.16 12.81 10.51
CA PRO A 250 10.80 12.44 10.91
C PRO A 250 9.70 13.27 10.22
N LEU A 251 9.83 14.57 10.11
CA LEU A 251 8.82 15.40 9.45
C LEU A 251 8.91 15.34 7.92
N LEU A 252 10.13 15.40 7.39
CA LEU A 252 10.34 15.42 5.94
C LEU A 252 10.10 14.05 5.30
N GLY A 253 10.67 13.00 5.88
CA GLY A 253 10.52 11.64 5.38
C GLY A 253 9.08 11.16 5.45
N SER A 254 8.40 11.38 6.59
CA SER A 254 6.99 11.02 6.71
C SER A 254 6.11 11.82 5.74
N SER A 255 6.40 13.10 5.50
CA SER A 255 5.68 13.89 4.49
C SER A 255 5.85 13.35 3.08
N LEU A 256 7.07 12.92 2.72
CA LEU A 256 7.31 12.29 1.42
C LEU A 256 6.49 11.01 1.26
N ILE A 257 6.49 10.14 2.28
CA ILE A 257 5.72 8.89 2.21
C ILE A 257 4.21 9.19 2.14
N ARG A 258 3.69 10.15 2.92
CA ARG A 258 2.29 10.58 2.79
C ARG A 258 1.93 11.06 1.39
N ALA A 259 2.82 11.81 0.73
CA ALA A 259 2.58 12.24 -0.65
C ALA A 259 2.52 11.05 -1.62
N GLN A 260 3.36 10.02 -1.41
CA GLN A 260 3.32 8.78 -2.19
C GLN A 260 2.02 8.01 -1.96
N GLU A 261 1.52 7.96 -0.73
CA GLU A 261 0.23 7.33 -0.39
C GLU A 261 -0.94 8.00 -1.11
N TYR A 262 -1.01 9.33 -1.12
CA TYR A 262 -2.03 10.05 -1.89
C TYR A 262 -1.92 9.81 -3.40
N THR A 263 -0.71 9.67 -3.91
CA THR A 263 -0.49 9.27 -5.31
C THR A 263 -1.02 7.86 -5.56
N ALA A 264 -0.77 6.92 -4.66
CA ALA A 264 -1.29 5.55 -4.76
C ALA A 264 -2.82 5.52 -4.59
N ASP A 265 -3.38 6.32 -3.68
CA ASP A 265 -4.84 6.50 -3.56
C ASP A 265 -5.48 7.03 -4.85
N ASN A 266 -4.79 7.92 -5.58
CA ASN A 266 -5.22 8.37 -6.90
C ASN A 266 -5.27 7.22 -7.91
N HIS A 267 -4.31 6.31 -7.88
CA HIS A 267 -4.30 5.10 -8.71
C HIS A 267 -5.46 4.16 -8.34
N GLY A 268 -5.64 3.86 -7.06
CA GLY A 268 -6.77 3.08 -6.57
C GLY A 268 -8.11 3.66 -7.02
N TYR A 269 -8.29 4.98 -6.85
CA TYR A 269 -9.48 5.70 -7.29
C TYR A 269 -9.71 5.63 -8.80
N CYS A 270 -8.66 5.79 -9.61
CA CYS A 270 -8.76 5.67 -11.06
C CYS A 270 -9.06 4.25 -11.51
N HIS A 271 -8.61 3.26 -10.76
CA HIS A 271 -8.91 1.86 -11.03
C HIS A 271 -10.33 1.48 -10.64
N ARG A 272 -10.76 1.81 -9.40
CA ARG A 272 -12.08 1.46 -8.88
C ARG A 272 -12.58 2.48 -7.85
N HIS A 273 -13.11 3.61 -8.31
CA HIS A 273 -13.54 4.69 -7.41
C HIS A 273 -14.66 4.30 -6.44
N GLN A 274 -15.57 3.40 -6.86
CA GLN A 274 -16.64 2.91 -5.99
C GLN A 274 -16.12 2.15 -4.78
N GLY A 275 -14.95 1.55 -4.88
CA GLY A 275 -14.32 0.80 -3.80
C GLY A 275 -13.62 1.66 -2.75
N ALA A 276 -13.46 2.97 -2.98
CA ALA A 276 -12.74 3.82 -2.04
C ALA A 276 -13.38 3.87 -0.63
N PRO A 277 -14.72 4.05 -0.48
CA PRO A 277 -15.34 4.03 0.84
C PRO A 277 -15.16 2.70 1.57
N GLY A 278 -15.45 1.57 0.90
CA GLY A 278 -15.31 0.23 1.50
C GLY A 278 -13.87 -0.12 1.85
N ALA A 279 -12.90 0.25 1.00
CA ALA A 279 -11.47 0.06 1.29
C ALA A 279 -11.04 0.84 2.54
N MET A 280 -11.43 2.11 2.65
CA MET A 280 -11.10 2.93 3.83
C MET A 280 -11.83 2.45 5.09
N ALA A 281 -13.07 2.02 4.98
CA ALA A 281 -13.84 1.44 6.08
C ALA A 281 -13.19 0.12 6.58
N THR A 282 -12.73 -0.71 5.67
CA THR A 282 -12.00 -1.95 5.98
C THR A 282 -10.68 -1.66 6.71
N LEU A 283 -9.95 -0.63 6.30
CA LEU A 283 -8.73 -0.19 7.00
C LEU A 283 -9.04 0.40 8.39
N ALA A 284 -10.21 1.01 8.58
CA ALA A 284 -10.62 1.61 9.84
C ALA A 284 -11.09 0.57 10.88
N ALA A 285 -11.90 -0.40 10.46
CA ALA A 285 -12.62 -1.29 11.39
C ALA A 285 -12.48 -2.79 11.06
N GLY A 286 -11.64 -3.14 10.08
CA GLY A 286 -11.44 -4.54 9.68
C GLY A 286 -12.58 -5.11 8.84
N LYS A 287 -12.50 -6.40 8.54
CA LYS A 287 -13.36 -7.08 7.57
C LYS A 287 -14.78 -7.40 8.06
N TYR A 288 -15.04 -7.29 9.35
CA TYR A 288 -16.34 -7.64 9.92
C TYR A 288 -17.17 -6.42 10.34
N LEU A 289 -16.51 -5.28 10.58
CA LEU A 289 -17.16 -4.07 11.08
C LEU A 289 -17.08 -2.90 10.07
N ASN A 290 -16.55 -3.15 8.88
CA ASN A 290 -16.40 -2.13 7.85
C ASN A 290 -17.74 -1.47 7.47
N THR A 291 -18.85 -2.20 7.51
CA THR A 291 -20.19 -1.67 7.21
C THR A 291 -20.71 -0.67 8.23
N GLU A 292 -20.15 -0.69 9.45
CA GLU A 292 -20.53 0.25 10.52
C GLU A 292 -19.76 1.59 10.42
N VAL A 293 -18.82 1.73 9.48
CA VAL A 293 -17.99 2.92 9.34
C VAL A 293 -18.67 3.93 8.42
N GLY A 294 -19.04 5.08 8.96
CA GLY A 294 -19.50 6.23 8.20
C GLY A 294 -18.34 6.93 7.48
N PHE A 295 -18.18 6.71 6.18
CA PHE A 295 -17.10 7.30 5.39
C PHE A 295 -17.10 8.83 5.44
N ASP A 296 -18.28 9.45 5.25
CA ASP A 296 -18.42 10.91 5.26
C ASP A 296 -18.20 11.50 6.64
N GLU A 297 -18.69 10.84 7.70
CA GLU A 297 -18.48 11.24 9.08
C GLU A 297 -16.98 11.23 9.43
N MET A 298 -16.27 10.17 9.06
CA MET A 298 -14.83 10.09 9.23
C MET A 298 -14.08 11.16 8.43
N ALA A 299 -14.53 11.46 7.21
CA ALA A 299 -13.93 12.50 6.39
C ALA A 299 -14.16 13.91 6.99
N ASP A 300 -15.32 14.19 7.60
CA ASP A 300 -15.62 15.46 8.27
C ASP A 300 -14.74 15.70 9.48
N ARG A 301 -14.36 14.65 10.19
CA ARG A 301 -13.41 14.73 11.31
C ARG A 301 -12.05 15.28 10.90
N ALA A 302 -11.64 15.16 9.64
CA ALA A 302 -10.40 15.78 9.15
C ALA A 302 -10.34 17.28 9.37
N ALA A 303 -11.48 17.97 9.29
CA ALA A 303 -11.58 19.42 9.49
C ALA A 303 -11.89 19.82 10.94
N THR A 304 -12.44 18.92 11.74
CA THR A 304 -12.93 19.23 13.09
C THR A 304 -11.95 18.84 14.19
N GLU A 305 -11.19 17.74 14.01
CA GLU A 305 -10.20 17.28 14.99
C GLU A 305 -9.06 18.31 15.15
N ARG A 306 -8.79 18.67 16.41
CA ARG A 306 -7.83 19.74 16.78
C ARG A 306 -6.98 19.33 17.98
N GLY A 307 -5.84 19.99 18.10
CA GLY A 307 -4.94 19.84 19.25
C GLY A 307 -3.51 19.60 18.83
N GLY A 308 -2.57 19.93 19.73
CA GLY A 308 -1.13 19.79 19.47
C GLY A 308 -0.72 18.33 19.19
N PHE A 309 -1.27 17.38 19.94
CA PHE A 309 -0.99 15.96 19.71
C PHE A 309 -1.61 15.43 18.41
N VAL A 310 -2.78 15.92 18.01
CA VAL A 310 -3.36 15.57 16.68
C VAL A 310 -2.44 16.06 15.56
N LEU A 311 -1.94 17.28 15.67
CA LEU A 311 -0.96 17.82 14.72
C LEU A 311 0.32 16.97 14.70
N LEU A 312 0.86 16.60 15.87
CA LEU A 312 2.07 15.80 15.99
C LEU A 312 1.90 14.41 15.37
N VAL A 313 0.79 13.73 15.66
CA VAL A 313 0.46 12.43 15.06
C VAL A 313 0.40 12.56 13.54
N ASN A 314 -0.33 13.54 13.01
CA ASN A 314 -0.40 13.79 11.57
C ASN A 314 0.96 14.07 10.94
N ALA A 315 1.81 14.84 11.62
CA ALA A 315 3.13 15.22 11.11
C ALA A 315 4.10 14.05 11.07
N MET A 316 4.05 13.17 12.09
CA MET A 316 4.97 12.02 12.22
C MET A 316 4.50 10.75 11.54
N SER A 317 3.22 10.62 11.23
CA SER A 317 2.69 9.44 10.56
C SER A 317 3.25 9.29 9.15
N SER A 318 3.78 8.11 8.85
CA SER A 318 4.25 7.77 7.51
C SER A 318 3.11 7.63 6.50
N HIS A 319 1.93 7.17 6.96
CA HIS A 319 0.71 7.16 6.14
C HIS A 319 -0.16 8.34 6.54
N PRO A 320 -0.89 8.97 5.61
CA PRO A 320 -1.88 9.95 5.99
C PRO A 320 -2.92 9.29 6.90
N VAL A 321 -3.32 9.97 7.97
CA VAL A 321 -4.35 9.44 8.88
C VAL A 321 -5.64 9.19 8.13
N LEU A 322 -6.42 8.18 8.53
CA LEU A 322 -7.59 7.72 7.78
C LEU A 322 -8.60 8.83 7.49
N THR A 323 -8.82 9.73 8.45
CA THR A 323 -9.71 10.90 8.26
C THR A 323 -9.25 11.78 7.09
N TRP A 324 -7.95 12.00 6.94
CA TRP A 324 -7.40 12.79 5.85
C TRP A 324 -7.44 12.05 4.50
N ARG A 325 -7.22 10.72 4.51
CA ARG A 325 -7.39 9.90 3.29
C ARG A 325 -8.84 9.92 2.82
N MET A 326 -9.78 9.69 3.75
CA MET A 326 -11.22 9.71 3.43
C MET A 326 -11.66 11.10 2.91
N TRP A 327 -11.19 12.18 3.54
CA TRP A 327 -11.44 13.54 3.07
C TRP A 327 -10.93 13.75 1.63
N ALA A 328 -9.68 13.36 1.35
CA ALA A 328 -9.07 13.49 0.02
C ALA A 328 -9.76 12.62 -1.04
N LEU A 329 -10.24 11.44 -0.67
CA LEU A 329 -10.97 10.54 -1.57
C LEU A 329 -12.40 11.02 -1.83
N ARG A 330 -13.03 11.70 -0.87
CA ARG A 330 -14.36 12.31 -1.02
C ARG A 330 -14.32 13.54 -1.92
N ASP A 331 -13.39 14.46 -1.66
CA ASP A 331 -13.19 15.67 -2.46
C ASP A 331 -11.93 15.59 -3.30
N ARG A 332 -12.10 15.14 -4.55
CA ARG A 332 -11.01 14.99 -5.51
C ARG A 332 -10.61 16.29 -6.19
N SER A 333 -11.25 17.41 -5.89
CA SER A 333 -10.91 18.72 -6.45
C SER A 333 -9.59 19.29 -5.93
N ARG A 334 -9.09 18.75 -4.78
CA ARG A 334 -7.87 19.18 -4.11
C ARG A 334 -6.97 17.98 -3.84
N PRO A 335 -5.64 18.17 -3.81
CA PRO A 335 -4.74 17.14 -3.32
C PRO A 335 -4.98 16.90 -1.81
N GLY A 336 -4.60 15.73 -1.32
CA GLY A 336 -4.68 15.39 0.09
C GLY A 336 -3.90 16.37 0.98
N PRO A 337 -4.37 16.65 2.19
CA PRO A 337 -3.71 17.59 3.10
C PRO A 337 -2.37 17.00 3.58
N MET A 338 -1.32 17.85 3.60
CA MET A 338 0.04 17.42 3.95
C MET A 338 0.51 17.89 5.31
N PHE A 339 0.35 19.19 5.58
CA PHE A 339 0.91 19.85 6.77
C PHE A 339 -0.18 20.40 7.69
N TRP A 340 -1.29 20.82 7.10
CA TRP A 340 -2.39 21.45 7.80
C TRP A 340 -3.69 20.71 7.51
N ARG A 341 -4.54 20.66 8.51
CA ARG A 341 -5.89 20.09 8.36
C ARG A 341 -6.65 20.82 7.25
N PRO A 342 -7.55 20.15 6.53
CA PRO A 342 -8.40 20.81 5.56
C PRO A 342 -9.34 21.80 6.26
N SER A 343 -9.68 22.88 5.56
CA SER A 343 -10.74 23.79 6.02
C SER A 343 -12.09 23.10 5.86
N ALA A 344 -12.99 23.31 6.81
CA ALA A 344 -14.37 22.86 6.65
C ALA A 344 -14.98 23.51 5.40
N PRO A 345 -15.78 22.80 4.59
CA PRO A 345 -16.52 23.42 3.51
C PRO A 345 -17.37 24.57 4.05
N GLN A 346 -17.37 25.71 3.37
CA GLN A 346 -18.29 26.79 3.73
C GLN A 346 -19.73 26.27 3.58
N GLY A 347 -20.47 26.15 4.68
CA GLY A 347 -21.84 25.65 4.70
C GLY A 347 -22.06 24.37 5.53
N MET A 348 -21.02 23.63 5.90
CA MET A 348 -21.14 22.58 6.91
C MET A 348 -20.93 23.17 8.30
N ILE A 349 -21.96 23.77 8.84
CA ILE A 349 -22.11 23.92 10.29
C ILE A 349 -22.63 22.56 10.74
N PRO A 350 -21.92 21.78 11.57
CA PRO A 350 -22.47 20.57 12.14
C PRO A 350 -23.77 20.98 12.89
N PRO A 351 -24.88 20.25 12.71
CA PRO A 351 -26.11 20.56 13.41
C PRO A 351 -25.82 20.61 14.91
N PRO A 352 -26.29 21.61 15.64
CA PRO A 352 -26.17 21.64 17.07
C PRO A 352 -26.94 20.43 17.64
N GLY A 353 -26.20 19.41 18.11
CA GLY A 353 -26.82 18.21 18.67
C GLY A 353 -26.30 16.86 18.15
N GLY A 354 -25.25 16.85 17.32
CA GLY A 354 -24.69 15.60 16.80
C GLY A 354 -25.44 15.07 15.57
N TYR A 355 -24.79 14.20 14.80
CA TYR A 355 -25.42 13.52 13.67
C TYR A 355 -26.61 12.69 14.17
N PRO A 356 -27.74 12.65 13.44
CA PRO A 356 -28.81 11.74 13.78
C PRO A 356 -28.21 10.33 13.80
N VAL A 357 -28.25 9.68 14.95
CA VAL A 357 -27.93 8.26 15.09
C VAL A 357 -28.83 7.56 14.08
N GLN A 358 -28.25 7.00 13.02
CA GLN A 358 -28.99 6.13 12.14
C GLN A 358 -29.64 5.09 13.03
N ALA A 359 -30.94 4.98 12.99
CA ALA A 359 -31.66 3.97 13.75
C ALA A 359 -31.02 2.63 13.41
N GLY A 360 -30.41 2.00 14.41
CA GLY A 360 -29.79 0.69 14.25
C GLY A 360 -30.80 -0.28 13.63
N PRO A 361 -30.30 -1.33 12.98
CA PRO A 361 -31.18 -2.35 12.43
C PRO A 361 -32.17 -2.82 13.51
N PRO A 362 -33.43 -3.12 13.15
CA PRO A 362 -34.44 -3.53 14.11
C PRO A 362 -33.92 -4.71 14.92
N ALA A 363 -34.11 -4.66 16.23
CA ALA A 363 -33.68 -5.71 17.14
C ALA A 363 -34.17 -7.08 16.62
N LEU A 364 -33.24 -8.04 16.57
CA LEU A 364 -33.57 -9.41 16.19
C LEU A 364 -34.68 -9.92 17.13
N PRO A 365 -35.71 -10.61 16.61
CA PRO A 365 -36.74 -11.20 17.44
C PRO A 365 -36.10 -12.17 18.45
N PRO A 366 -36.64 -12.28 19.68
CA PRO A 366 -36.13 -13.19 20.68
C PRO A 366 -36.14 -14.60 20.11
N LYS A 367 -35.03 -15.31 20.28
CA LYS A 367 -34.96 -16.76 19.97
C LYS A 367 -35.98 -17.47 20.82
N VAL A 368 -36.98 -18.10 20.18
CA VAL A 368 -37.91 -19.06 20.83
C VAL A 368 -37.20 -20.40 20.93
#